data_127cdf68996a5c2c181997225c0e263e
#
_entry.id   127cdf68996a5c2c181997225c0e263e
#
_cell.length_a   1.000
_cell.length_b   1.000
_cell.length_c   1.000
_cell.angle_alpha   90.00
_cell.angle_beta   90.00
_cell.angle_gamma   90.00
#
_symmetry.space_group_name_H-M   'P 1'
#
loop_
_entity.id
_entity.type
_entity.pdbx_description
1 polymer ?
#
loop_
_entity_poly.entity_id
_entity_poly.type
_entity_poly.pdbx_seq_one_letter_code
_entity_poly.pdbx_strand_id
1 'polypeptide(L)'
;GVRLVGSEMCIRDRDIIALSTIFFGILLWIADRASKDQTPYESVTFKHAFFIGLAQCLALIPGTSRSAITIICALFLSYSRTVASKFAFMLAIPTLGIIFFSEIISLGFTSSEINWLDVLLVSTFSFLSSYLCIGIFLNLIERIGFTPFVVYRVLLGIFLLFLAY
;
A
#
# COMPACT_ATOMS: atom_id res chain seq x y z
N GLY A 1 33.10 13.50 -8.47
CA GLY A 1 32.80 12.68 -7.25
C GLY A 1 31.31 12.71 -6.84
N VAL A 2 30.67 13.86 -6.91
CA VAL A 2 29.26 14.03 -6.45
C VAL A 2 28.25 13.30 -7.34
N ARG A 3 28.49 13.17 -8.65
CA ARG A 3 27.60 12.45 -9.57
C ARG A 3 27.58 10.92 -9.34
N LEU A 4 28.68 10.33 -8.95
CA LEU A 4 28.78 8.88 -8.69
C LEU A 4 28.05 8.48 -7.42
N VAL A 5 28.15 9.26 -6.35
CA VAL A 5 27.45 9.00 -5.08
C VAL A 5 25.93 9.07 -5.26
N GLY A 6 25.40 10.01 -6.06
CA GLY A 6 23.99 10.10 -6.35
C GLY A 6 23.47 8.92 -7.20
N SER A 7 24.26 8.43 -8.16
CA SER A 7 23.87 7.28 -9.00
C SER A 7 23.86 5.95 -8.23
N GLU A 8 24.83 5.73 -7.36
CA GLU A 8 24.91 4.52 -6.53
C GLU A 8 23.75 4.46 -5.49
N MET A 9 23.39 5.58 -4.88
CA MET A 9 22.20 5.65 -4.01
C MET A 9 20.91 5.33 -4.79
N CYS A 10 20.74 5.89 -5.98
CA CYS A 10 19.56 5.59 -6.82
C CYS A 10 19.48 4.13 -7.29
N ILE A 11 20.62 3.49 -7.56
CA ILE A 11 20.67 2.06 -7.94
C ILE A 11 20.31 1.21 -6.73
N ARG A 12 20.92 1.47 -5.59
CA ARG A 12 20.68 0.75 -4.34
C ARG A 12 19.22 0.85 -3.87
N ASP A 13 18.60 2.01 -4.02
CA ASP A 13 17.20 2.23 -3.69
C ASP A 13 16.27 1.43 -4.63
N ARG A 14 16.61 1.33 -5.92
CA ARG A 14 15.84 0.52 -6.88
C ARG A 14 15.91 -0.97 -6.56
N ASP A 15 17.07 -1.49 -6.18
CA ASP A 15 17.22 -2.89 -5.80
C ASP A 15 16.40 -3.23 -4.56
N ILE A 16 16.42 -2.36 -3.56
CA ILE A 16 15.60 -2.52 -2.35
C ILE A 16 14.11 -2.52 -2.71
N ILE A 17 13.66 -1.59 -3.55
CA ILE A 17 12.26 -1.52 -4.00
C ILE A 17 11.88 -2.77 -4.78
N ALA A 18 12.73 -3.24 -5.67
CA ALA A 18 12.47 -4.42 -6.48
C ALA A 18 12.38 -5.68 -5.62
N LEU A 19 13.36 -5.92 -4.75
CA LEU A 19 13.39 -7.08 -3.86
C LEU A 19 12.23 -7.07 -2.87
N SER A 20 11.95 -5.94 -2.24
CA SER A 20 10.82 -5.82 -1.31
C SER A 20 9.48 -6.03 -2.03
N THR A 21 9.32 -5.49 -3.24
CA THR A 21 8.11 -5.69 -4.05
C THR A 21 7.87 -7.16 -4.37
N ILE A 22 8.91 -7.90 -4.76
CA ILE A 22 8.84 -9.35 -5.02
C ILE A 22 8.53 -10.09 -3.72
N PHE A 23 9.29 -9.83 -2.66
CA PHE A 23 9.15 -10.52 -1.38
C PHE A 23 7.73 -10.38 -0.80
N PHE A 24 7.22 -9.16 -0.69
CA PHE A 24 5.87 -8.93 -0.18
C PHE A 24 4.77 -9.35 -1.16
N GLY A 25 5.08 -9.41 -2.46
CA GLY A 25 4.19 -10.03 -3.45
C GLY A 25 4.01 -11.53 -3.20
N ILE A 26 5.11 -12.25 -3.00
CA ILE A 26 5.10 -13.69 -2.67
C ILE A 26 4.42 -13.92 -1.32
N LEU A 27 4.73 -13.09 -0.31
CA LEU A 27 4.12 -13.19 1.01
C LEU A 27 2.59 -12.99 0.95
N LEU A 28 2.11 -12.08 0.12
CA LEU A 28 0.68 -11.89 -0.12
C LEU A 28 0.05 -13.14 -0.74
N TRP A 29 0.72 -13.79 -1.68
CA TRP A 29 0.24 -15.02 -2.28
C TRP A 29 0.14 -16.18 -1.27
N ILE A 30 1.14 -16.31 -0.41
CA ILE A 30 1.15 -17.31 0.67
C ILE A 30 0.00 -17.04 1.65
N ALA A 31 -0.17 -15.78 2.08
CA ALA A 31 -1.24 -15.38 2.99
C ALA A 31 -2.63 -15.62 2.38
N ASP A 32 -2.81 -15.32 1.08
CA ASP A 32 -4.07 -15.55 0.38
C ASP A 32 -4.44 -17.03 0.30
N ARG A 33 -3.45 -17.91 0.12
CA ARG A 33 -3.66 -19.37 0.12
C ARG A 33 -3.81 -19.98 1.52
N ALA A 34 -3.18 -19.38 2.51
CA ALA A 34 -3.27 -19.84 3.90
C ALA A 34 -4.61 -19.47 4.56
N SER A 35 -5.23 -18.39 4.10
CA SER A 35 -6.53 -17.93 4.60
C SER A 35 -7.65 -18.85 4.14
N LYS A 36 -7.97 -19.88 4.94
CA LYS A 36 -9.00 -20.88 4.64
C LYS A 36 -10.38 -20.54 5.19
N ASP A 37 -10.45 -19.71 6.23
CA ASP A 37 -11.67 -19.40 6.94
C ASP A 37 -12.10 -17.94 6.71
N GLN A 38 -13.39 -17.79 6.53
CA GLN A 38 -14.03 -16.48 6.30
C GLN A 38 -14.57 -15.96 7.64
N THR A 39 -13.68 -15.44 8.48
CA THR A 39 -14.15 -14.74 9.69
C THR A 39 -14.86 -13.45 9.30
N PRO A 40 -16.09 -13.24 9.80
CA PRO A 40 -16.86 -12.04 9.47
C PRO A 40 -16.23 -10.78 10.10
N TYR A 41 -16.52 -9.61 9.50
CA TYR A 41 -16.00 -8.32 9.94
C TYR A 41 -16.30 -8.00 11.42
N GLU A 42 -17.43 -8.46 11.94
CA GLU A 42 -17.88 -8.25 13.32
C GLU A 42 -16.96 -8.93 14.36
N SER A 43 -16.10 -9.85 13.95
CA SER A 43 -15.15 -10.52 14.83
C SER A 43 -13.79 -9.80 14.95
N VAL A 44 -13.64 -8.60 14.38
CA VAL A 44 -12.38 -7.83 14.50
C VAL A 44 -12.20 -7.38 15.94
N THR A 45 -11.27 -8.04 16.65
CA THR A 45 -10.93 -7.69 18.02
C THR A 45 -9.90 -6.56 18.06
N PHE A 46 -9.89 -5.81 19.15
CA PHE A 46 -8.91 -4.75 19.36
C PHE A 46 -7.45 -5.26 19.28
N LYS A 47 -7.21 -6.49 19.74
CA LYS A 47 -5.89 -7.14 19.64
C LYS A 47 -5.48 -7.35 18.19
N HIS A 48 -6.39 -7.83 17.33
CA HIS A 48 -6.10 -8.02 15.90
C HIS A 48 -5.86 -6.68 15.20
N ALA A 49 -6.66 -5.67 15.51
CA ALA A 49 -6.46 -4.32 14.99
C ALA A 49 -5.08 -3.76 15.36
N PHE A 50 -4.62 -4.00 16.59
CA PHE A 50 -3.29 -3.60 17.05
C PHE A 50 -2.18 -4.31 16.27
N PHE A 51 -2.26 -5.63 16.07
CA PHE A 51 -1.25 -6.37 15.29
C PHE A 51 -1.21 -5.94 13.82
N ILE A 52 -2.37 -5.68 13.21
CA ILE A 52 -2.45 -5.18 11.83
C ILE A 52 -1.83 -3.78 11.75
N GLY A 53 -2.10 -2.92 12.73
CA GLY A 53 -1.48 -1.59 12.82
C GLY A 53 0.04 -1.65 13.03
N LEU A 54 0.51 -2.57 13.86
CA LEU A 54 1.95 -2.80 14.06
C LEU A 54 2.62 -3.30 12.76
N ALA A 55 1.98 -4.23 12.05
CA ALA A 55 2.47 -4.69 10.75
C ALA A 55 2.59 -3.54 9.73
N GLN A 56 1.74 -2.52 9.81
CA GLN A 56 1.84 -1.35 8.95
C GLN A 56 3.15 -0.58 9.11
N CYS A 57 3.86 -0.71 10.24
CA CYS A 57 5.20 -0.10 10.40
C CYS A 57 6.21 -0.64 9.37
N LEU A 58 6.04 -1.88 8.89
CA LEU A 58 6.87 -2.44 7.82
C LEU A 58 6.68 -1.71 6.48
N ALA A 59 5.62 -0.93 6.33
CA ALA A 59 5.41 -0.09 5.15
C ALA A 59 6.39 1.09 5.04
N LEU A 60 7.22 1.33 6.05
CA LEU A 60 8.35 2.26 5.97
C LEU A 60 9.45 1.74 5.04
N ILE A 61 9.50 0.43 4.78
CA ILE A 61 10.41 -0.14 3.80
C ILE A 61 9.91 0.21 2.40
N PRO A 62 10.71 0.88 1.56
CA PRO A 62 10.30 1.22 0.20
C PRO A 62 9.98 -0.03 -0.63
N GLY A 63 8.87 0.01 -1.40
CA GLY A 63 8.41 -1.13 -2.19
C GLY A 63 7.41 -2.06 -1.49
N THR A 64 7.25 -1.98 -0.17
CA THR A 64 6.38 -2.89 0.62
C THR A 64 4.89 -2.74 0.30
N SER A 65 4.41 -1.61 -0.09
CA SER A 65 2.98 -1.25 -0.19
C SER A 65 2.23 -1.33 1.16
N ARG A 66 1.76 -0.19 1.64
CA ARG A 66 1.06 -0.07 2.93
C ARG A 66 -0.18 -0.97 3.01
N SER A 67 -1.02 -0.95 1.99
CA SER A 67 -2.22 -1.80 1.94
C SER A 67 -1.88 -3.28 1.86
N ALA A 68 -0.83 -3.67 1.13
CA ALA A 68 -0.46 -5.06 1.01
C ALA A 68 -0.05 -5.66 2.36
N ILE A 69 0.78 -4.98 3.15
CA ILE A 69 1.24 -5.53 4.44
C ILE A 69 0.09 -5.65 5.46
N THR A 70 -0.84 -4.71 5.48
CA THR A 70 -2.03 -4.78 6.34
C THR A 70 -2.96 -5.90 5.92
N ILE A 71 -3.16 -6.10 4.62
CA ILE A 71 -3.93 -7.23 4.07
C ILE A 71 -3.27 -8.56 4.40
N ILE A 72 -1.96 -8.69 4.21
CA ILE A 72 -1.19 -9.91 4.55
C ILE A 72 -1.39 -10.27 6.02
N CYS A 73 -1.23 -9.30 6.92
CA CYS A 73 -1.42 -9.54 8.35
C CYS A 73 -2.86 -9.97 8.68
N ALA A 74 -3.86 -9.33 8.08
CA ALA A 74 -5.26 -9.68 8.29
C ALA A 74 -5.58 -11.08 7.75
N LEU A 75 -5.03 -11.47 6.59
CA LEU A 75 -5.20 -12.81 6.03
C LEU A 75 -4.57 -13.90 6.92
N PHE A 76 -3.39 -13.65 7.50
CA PHE A 76 -2.78 -14.57 8.47
C PHE A 76 -3.58 -14.68 9.77
N LEU A 77 -4.36 -13.67 10.12
CA LEU A 77 -5.33 -13.72 11.22
C LEU A 77 -6.67 -14.37 10.78
N SER A 78 -6.70 -15.04 9.64
CA SER A 78 -7.83 -15.79 9.09
C SER A 78 -9.05 -14.93 8.71
N TYR A 79 -8.86 -13.63 8.45
CA TYR A 79 -9.93 -12.80 7.90
C TYR A 79 -10.14 -13.07 6.42
N SER A 80 -11.41 -12.90 5.95
CA SER A 80 -11.72 -13.01 4.54
C SER A 80 -11.02 -11.92 3.71
N ARG A 81 -10.83 -12.16 2.41
CA ARG A 81 -10.20 -11.21 1.47
C ARG A 81 -10.86 -9.84 1.50
N THR A 82 -12.19 -9.82 1.51
CA THR A 82 -13.00 -8.60 1.54
C THR A 82 -12.84 -7.85 2.86
N VAL A 83 -12.87 -8.56 3.99
CA VAL A 83 -12.68 -7.98 5.32
C VAL A 83 -11.27 -7.40 5.47
N ALA A 84 -10.25 -8.16 5.07
CA ALA A 84 -8.86 -7.71 5.10
C ALA A 84 -8.65 -6.43 4.27
N SER A 85 -9.23 -6.37 3.07
CA SER A 85 -9.14 -5.21 2.18
C SER A 85 -9.89 -4.00 2.73
N LYS A 86 -11.13 -4.18 3.22
CA LYS A 86 -11.91 -3.10 3.84
C LYS A 86 -11.18 -2.52 5.04
N PHE A 87 -10.64 -3.39 5.90
CA PHE A 87 -9.88 -2.95 7.07
C PHE A 87 -8.64 -2.15 6.67
N ALA A 88 -7.89 -2.60 5.65
CA ALA A 88 -6.72 -1.89 5.14
C ALA A 88 -7.06 -0.49 4.60
N PHE A 89 -8.19 -0.35 3.89
CA PHE A 89 -8.65 0.95 3.41
C PHE A 89 -9.12 1.86 4.56
N MET A 90 -9.82 1.32 5.56
CA MET A 90 -10.23 2.11 6.73
C MET A 90 -9.01 2.59 7.54
N LEU A 91 -7.98 1.74 7.68
CA LEU A 91 -6.74 2.10 8.36
C LEU A 91 -5.92 3.15 7.58
N ALA A 92 -6.09 3.22 6.27
CA ALA A 92 -5.47 4.25 5.45
C ALA A 92 -5.98 5.67 5.76
N ILE A 93 -7.25 5.82 6.17
CA ILE A 93 -7.87 7.13 6.43
C ILE A 93 -7.10 7.93 7.51
N PRO A 94 -6.92 7.40 8.75
CA PRO A 94 -6.17 8.14 9.77
C PRO A 94 -4.71 8.35 9.38
N THR A 95 -4.09 7.37 8.71
CA THR A 95 -2.69 7.47 8.30
C THR A 95 -2.47 8.57 7.25
N LEU A 96 -3.32 8.61 6.23
CA LEU A 96 -3.29 9.67 5.21
C LEU A 96 -3.67 11.03 5.81
N GLY A 97 -4.58 11.05 6.78
CA GLY A 97 -4.93 12.25 7.51
C GLY A 97 -3.72 12.86 8.22
N ILE A 98 -2.94 12.06 8.94
CA ILE A 98 -1.71 12.54 9.62
C ILE A 98 -0.70 13.09 8.60
N ILE A 99 -0.49 12.40 7.48
CA ILE A 99 0.41 12.86 6.41
C ILE A 99 -0.09 14.20 5.85
N PHE A 100 -1.37 14.31 5.55
CA PHE A 100 -2.00 15.52 5.03
C PHE A 100 -1.82 16.73 5.98
N PHE A 101 -2.07 16.54 7.29
CA PHE A 101 -1.85 17.60 8.27
C PHE A 101 -0.37 17.98 8.38
N SER A 102 0.55 17.01 8.32
CA SER A 102 1.99 17.27 8.31
C SER A 102 2.41 18.13 7.11
N GLU A 103 1.87 17.84 5.92
CA GLU A 103 2.14 18.61 4.72
C GLU A 103 1.57 20.04 4.78
N ILE A 104 0.36 20.21 5.30
CA ILE A 104 -0.22 21.56 5.51
C ILE A 104 0.66 22.41 6.42
N ILE A 105 1.14 21.82 7.52
CA ILE A 105 2.03 22.53 8.44
C ILE A 105 3.34 22.92 7.74
N SER A 106 3.91 22.01 6.96
CA SER A 106 5.13 22.25 6.18
C SER A 106 4.95 23.37 5.14
N LEU A 107 3.82 23.38 4.42
CA LEU A 107 3.49 24.42 3.44
C LEU A 107 3.29 25.80 4.09
N GLY A 108 2.78 25.86 5.31
CA GLY A 108 2.61 27.10 6.04
C GLY A 108 3.94 27.84 6.36
N PHE A 109 5.06 27.12 6.30
CA PHE A 109 6.42 27.69 6.48
C PHE A 109 7.10 28.02 5.13
N THR A 110 6.53 27.61 4.02
CA THR A 110 7.08 27.84 2.67
C THR A 110 6.14 28.79 1.94
N SER A 111 6.58 29.99 1.64
CA SER A 111 5.80 31.04 0.93
C SER A 111 5.62 30.71 -0.56
N SER A 112 5.05 29.58 -0.89
CA SER A 112 4.64 29.21 -2.24
C SER A 112 3.21 29.67 -2.49
N GLU A 113 2.97 30.39 -3.60
CA GLU A 113 1.62 30.75 -4.03
C GLU A 113 0.84 29.50 -4.37
N ILE A 114 -0.13 29.13 -3.54
CA ILE A 114 -0.99 27.97 -3.76
C ILE A 114 -2.17 28.39 -4.65
N ASN A 115 -2.27 27.79 -5.82
CA ASN A 115 -3.44 27.92 -6.67
C ASN A 115 -4.58 27.02 -6.15
N TRP A 116 -5.51 27.58 -5.43
CA TRP A 116 -6.63 26.86 -4.82
C TRP A 116 -7.53 26.15 -5.84
N LEU A 117 -7.60 26.65 -7.07
CA LEU A 117 -8.38 26.03 -8.14
C LEU A 117 -7.75 24.69 -8.57
N ASP A 118 -6.44 24.64 -8.70
CA ASP A 118 -5.72 23.40 -9.03
C ASP A 118 -5.87 22.37 -7.91
N VAL A 119 -5.78 22.78 -6.64
CA VAL A 119 -6.00 21.91 -5.49
C VAL A 119 -7.41 21.32 -5.50
N LEU A 120 -8.43 22.12 -5.77
CA LEU A 120 -9.82 21.68 -5.85
C LEU A 120 -10.02 20.65 -6.98
N LEU A 121 -9.52 20.96 -8.18
CA LEU A 121 -9.64 20.08 -9.34
C LEU A 121 -8.94 18.74 -9.10
N VAL A 122 -7.67 18.77 -8.67
CA VAL A 122 -6.90 17.54 -8.37
C VAL A 122 -7.58 16.71 -7.29
N SER A 123 -8.06 17.33 -6.22
CA SER A 123 -8.74 16.63 -5.12
C SER A 123 -10.03 15.97 -5.60
N THR A 124 -10.83 16.67 -6.41
CA THR A 124 -12.10 16.14 -6.93
C THR A 124 -11.87 14.96 -7.86
N PHE A 125 -10.95 15.07 -8.82
CA PHE A 125 -10.63 13.98 -9.73
C PHE A 125 -10.01 12.77 -8.99
N SER A 126 -9.13 13.01 -8.01
CA SER A 126 -8.55 11.98 -7.18
C SER A 126 -9.61 11.24 -6.36
N PHE A 127 -10.56 11.96 -5.78
CA PHE A 127 -11.66 11.38 -5.03
C PHE A 127 -12.53 10.47 -5.90
N LEU A 128 -12.97 10.97 -7.08
CA LEU A 128 -13.81 10.20 -8.00
C LEU A 128 -13.08 8.94 -8.50
N SER A 129 -11.82 9.09 -8.91
CA SER A 129 -11.00 7.97 -9.36
C SER A 129 -10.81 6.92 -8.26
N SER A 130 -10.47 7.35 -7.05
CA SER A 130 -10.28 6.43 -5.90
C SER A 130 -11.57 5.71 -5.54
N TYR A 131 -12.71 6.41 -5.54
CA TYR A 131 -14.00 5.81 -5.24
C TYR A 131 -14.35 4.68 -6.22
N LEU A 132 -14.17 4.93 -7.52
CA LEU A 132 -14.40 3.94 -8.56
C LEU A 132 -13.42 2.77 -8.44
N CYS A 133 -12.12 3.05 -8.27
CA CYS A 133 -11.08 2.04 -8.16
C CYS A 133 -11.28 1.13 -6.94
N ILE A 134 -11.65 1.66 -5.78
CA ILE A 134 -11.90 0.86 -4.57
C ILE A 134 -13.10 -0.07 -4.79
N GLY A 135 -14.19 0.42 -5.40
CA GLY A 135 -15.36 -0.41 -5.72
C GLY A 135 -15.03 -1.56 -6.65
N ILE A 136 -14.32 -1.27 -7.75
CA ILE A 136 -13.87 -2.29 -8.70
C ILE A 136 -12.92 -3.29 -8.03
N PHE A 137 -11.98 -2.81 -7.25
CA PHE A 137 -10.97 -3.61 -6.55
C PHE A 137 -11.61 -4.62 -5.59
N LEU A 138 -12.57 -4.18 -4.76
CA LEU A 138 -13.26 -5.07 -3.83
C LEU A 138 -14.04 -6.16 -4.55
N ASN A 139 -14.78 -5.81 -5.61
CA ASN A 139 -15.50 -6.79 -6.42
C ASN A 139 -14.54 -7.78 -7.11
N LEU A 140 -13.40 -7.29 -7.58
CA LEU A 140 -12.41 -8.11 -8.26
C LEU A 140 -11.78 -9.13 -7.30
N ILE A 141 -11.43 -8.71 -6.08
CA ILE A 141 -10.83 -9.58 -5.08
C ILE A 141 -11.77 -10.69 -4.63
N GLU A 142 -13.06 -10.41 -4.52
CA GLU A 142 -14.05 -11.45 -4.21
C GLU A 142 -14.09 -12.53 -5.28
N ARG A 143 -13.96 -12.15 -6.56
CA ARG A 143 -14.09 -13.08 -7.68
C ARG A 143 -12.82 -13.87 -7.99
N ILE A 144 -11.70 -13.21 -8.08
CA ILE A 144 -10.43 -13.81 -8.57
C ILE A 144 -9.30 -13.81 -7.54
N GLY A 145 -9.51 -13.25 -6.34
CA GLY A 145 -8.51 -13.19 -5.27
C GLY A 145 -7.34 -12.25 -5.57
N PHE A 146 -6.26 -12.40 -4.82
CA PHE A 146 -5.08 -11.53 -4.93
C PHE A 146 -4.08 -11.97 -6.01
N THR A 147 -4.26 -13.12 -6.64
CA THR A 147 -3.31 -13.69 -7.62
C THR A 147 -2.92 -12.71 -8.75
N PRO A 148 -3.82 -11.96 -9.41
CA PRO A 148 -3.44 -11.02 -10.46
C PRO A 148 -2.52 -9.90 -9.93
N PHE A 149 -2.75 -9.44 -8.71
CA PHE A 149 -1.93 -8.40 -8.08
C PHE A 149 -0.54 -8.92 -7.71
N VAL A 150 -0.44 -10.18 -7.28
CA VAL A 150 0.84 -10.85 -7.03
C VAL A 150 1.65 -10.96 -8.31
N VAL A 151 1.04 -11.46 -9.38
CA VAL A 151 1.70 -11.60 -10.69
C VAL A 151 2.23 -10.25 -11.17
N TYR A 152 1.38 -9.20 -11.13
CA TYR A 152 1.80 -7.84 -11.49
C TYR A 152 3.00 -7.38 -10.67
N ARG A 153 3.00 -7.57 -9.35
CA ARG A 153 4.10 -7.15 -8.47
C ARG A 153 5.39 -7.89 -8.73
N VAL A 154 5.31 -9.20 -8.95
CA VAL A 154 6.50 -10.01 -9.25
C VAL A 154 7.09 -9.58 -10.59
N LEU A 155 6.27 -9.42 -11.63
CA LEU A 155 6.73 -8.95 -12.94
C LEU A 155 7.34 -7.55 -12.85
N LEU A 156 6.71 -6.63 -12.12
CA LEU A 156 7.24 -5.29 -11.91
C LEU A 156 8.59 -5.31 -11.17
N GLY A 157 8.72 -6.14 -10.14
CA GLY A 157 9.97 -6.27 -9.39
C GLY A 157 11.10 -6.85 -10.26
N ILE A 158 10.81 -7.87 -11.08
CA ILE A 158 11.78 -8.43 -12.05
C ILE A 158 12.16 -7.37 -13.09
N PHE A 159 11.20 -6.62 -13.61
CA PHE A 159 11.45 -5.55 -14.57
C PHE A 159 12.34 -4.45 -13.99
N LEU A 160 12.11 -4.06 -12.73
CA LEU A 160 12.95 -3.09 -12.04
C LEU A 160 14.39 -3.59 -11.84
N LEU A 161 14.57 -4.87 -11.51
CA LEU A 161 15.91 -5.48 -11.45
C LEU A 161 16.59 -5.45 -12.81
N PHE A 162 15.88 -5.79 -13.88
CA PHE A 162 16.43 -5.76 -15.23
C PHE A 162 16.86 -4.35 -15.68
N LEU A 163 16.14 -3.32 -15.23
CA LEU A 163 16.54 -1.92 -15.49
C LEU A 163 17.71 -1.43 -14.62
N ALA A 164 18.02 -2.14 -13.55
CA ALA A 164 19.10 -1.78 -12.62
C ALA A 164 20.47 -2.28 -13.11
N TYR A 165 20.47 -3.32 -13.93
CA TYR A 165 21.67 -3.94 -14.54
C TYR A 165 21.69 -3.71 -16.05
#